data_70b1de33ae927ec484037a0edb195f8c
#
_entry.id   70b1de33ae927ec484037a0edb195f8c
#
_cell.length_a   1.000
_cell.length_b   1.000
_cell.length_c   1.000
_cell.angle_alpha   90.00
_cell.angle_beta   90.00
_cell.angle_gamma   90.00
#
_symmetry.space_group_name_H-M   'P 1'
#
loop_
_entity.id
_entity.type
_entity.pdbx_description
1 polymer ?
#
loop_
_entity_poly.entity_id
_entity_poly.type
_entity_poly.pdbx_seq_one_letter_code
_entity_poly.pdbx_strand_id
1 'polypeptide(L)'
;IVRLDARIAGVFKGHPGYETIQQIHGVGPVFAAIFVAEIGDVTRFDNARQISSWAGMTPRHRESDVKAHRGAITKQGPRLVRWAAVEAVSRNHTIEPIHDIYVRVGQRRGVNKGRVAAARKLLTLVFYGLRDLEVRCLDIAHPTTEAA
;
A
#
# COMPACT_ATOMS: atom_id res chain seq x y z
N ILE A 1 -2.59 -23.04 -7.82
CA ILE A 1 -2.39 -21.91 -6.86
C ILE A 1 -1.24 -22.28 -5.93
N VAL A 2 -1.31 -23.31 -5.10
CA VAL A 2 -0.26 -23.72 -4.12
C VAL A 2 1.15 -23.86 -4.77
N ARG A 3 1.24 -24.39 -5.98
CA ARG A 3 2.51 -24.57 -6.71
C ARG A 3 3.11 -23.22 -7.16
N LEU A 4 2.28 -22.25 -7.51
CA LEU A 4 2.73 -20.92 -7.90
C LEU A 4 3.19 -20.13 -6.68
N ASP A 5 2.46 -20.18 -5.59
CA ASP A 5 2.81 -19.52 -4.32
C ASP A 5 4.16 -20.04 -3.80
N ALA A 6 4.40 -21.35 -3.87
CA ALA A 6 5.67 -21.95 -3.47
C ALA A 6 6.84 -21.49 -4.37
N ARG A 7 6.61 -21.34 -5.68
CA ARG A 7 7.64 -20.81 -6.60
C ARG A 7 7.95 -19.35 -6.33
N ILE A 8 6.93 -18.52 -6.09
CA ILE A 8 7.09 -17.11 -5.74
C ILE A 8 7.91 -17.00 -4.44
N ALA A 9 7.51 -17.72 -3.40
CA ALA A 9 8.23 -17.74 -2.13
C ALA A 9 9.69 -18.20 -2.31
N GLY A 10 9.94 -19.16 -3.18
CA GLY A 10 11.30 -19.64 -3.49
C GLY A 10 12.17 -18.58 -4.17
N VAL A 11 11.61 -17.82 -5.12
CA VAL A 11 12.35 -16.76 -5.85
C VAL A 11 12.73 -15.61 -4.93
N PHE A 12 11.84 -15.22 -4.00
CA PHE A 12 12.05 -14.09 -3.11
C PHE A 12 12.57 -14.48 -1.73
N LYS A 13 12.89 -15.76 -1.51
CA LYS A 13 13.45 -16.24 -0.25
C LYS A 13 14.75 -15.49 0.10
N GLY A 14 14.79 -14.93 1.30
CA GLY A 14 15.95 -14.14 1.77
C GLY A 14 15.99 -12.71 1.23
N HIS A 15 14.97 -12.26 0.50
CA HIS A 15 14.86 -10.86 0.12
C HIS A 15 14.24 -10.06 1.28
N PRO A 16 15.01 -9.22 2.00
CA PRO A 16 14.56 -8.63 3.27
C PRO A 16 13.31 -7.76 3.10
N GLY A 17 13.25 -6.97 2.03
CA GLY A 17 12.07 -6.15 1.73
C GLY A 17 10.81 -6.98 1.47
N TYR A 18 10.94 -8.13 0.80
CA TYR A 18 9.81 -9.04 0.57
C TYR A 18 9.25 -9.60 1.87
N GLU A 19 10.12 -10.01 2.79
CA GLU A 19 9.72 -10.54 4.09
C GLU A 19 9.11 -9.45 4.96
N THR A 20 9.70 -8.25 4.95
CA THR A 20 9.22 -7.11 5.73
C THR A 20 7.81 -6.68 5.33
N ILE A 21 7.54 -6.49 4.04
CA ILE A 21 6.23 -5.97 3.62
C ILE A 21 5.09 -6.98 3.79
N GLN A 22 5.38 -8.27 3.94
CA GLN A 22 4.38 -9.28 4.30
C GLN A 22 3.85 -9.13 5.73
N GLN A 23 4.52 -8.37 6.58
CA GLN A 23 4.02 -8.01 7.91
C GLN A 23 2.87 -6.98 7.81
N ILE A 24 2.73 -6.29 6.67
CA ILE A 24 1.59 -5.40 6.43
C ILE A 24 0.36 -6.27 6.22
N HIS A 25 -0.63 -6.09 7.08
CA HIS A 25 -1.89 -6.84 6.97
C HIS A 25 -2.51 -6.70 5.57
N GLY A 26 -2.95 -7.80 5.01
CA GLY A 26 -3.48 -7.86 3.64
C GLY A 26 -2.42 -8.03 2.55
N VAL A 27 -1.13 -7.89 2.85
CA VAL A 27 -0.04 -8.11 1.91
C VAL A 27 0.50 -9.53 2.07
N GLY A 28 -0.12 -10.47 1.38
CA GLY A 28 0.38 -11.85 1.31
C GLY A 28 1.53 -12.02 0.32
N PRO A 29 2.07 -13.25 0.20
CA PRO A 29 3.24 -13.56 -0.66
C PRO A 29 3.12 -13.06 -2.09
N VAL A 30 1.95 -13.22 -2.71
CA VAL A 30 1.70 -12.79 -4.10
C VAL A 30 1.76 -11.28 -4.25
N PHE A 31 1.12 -10.53 -3.34
CA PHE A 31 1.14 -9.07 -3.40
C PHE A 31 2.51 -8.51 -3.07
N ALA A 32 3.21 -9.09 -2.10
CA ALA A 32 4.58 -8.74 -1.79
C ALA A 32 5.50 -8.93 -3.00
N ALA A 33 5.38 -10.06 -3.72
CA ALA A 33 6.14 -10.32 -4.93
C ALA A 33 5.85 -9.30 -6.03
N ILE A 34 4.57 -8.93 -6.23
CA ILE A 34 4.19 -7.89 -7.19
C ILE A 34 4.83 -6.55 -6.82
N PHE A 35 4.75 -6.15 -5.55
CA PHE A 35 5.35 -4.89 -5.12
C PHE A 35 6.86 -4.87 -5.31
N VAL A 36 7.56 -5.93 -4.90
CA VAL A 36 9.02 -6.01 -5.05
C VAL A 36 9.43 -6.02 -6.53
N ALA A 37 8.77 -6.83 -7.35
CA ALA A 37 9.11 -6.97 -8.77
C ALA A 37 8.84 -5.69 -9.57
N GLU A 38 7.71 -5.02 -9.34
CA GLU A 38 7.31 -3.83 -10.09
C GLU A 38 8.01 -2.56 -9.59
N ILE A 39 8.22 -2.43 -8.29
CA ILE A 39 8.90 -1.28 -7.70
C ILE A 39 10.40 -1.33 -8.00
N GLY A 40 11.00 -2.53 -7.94
CA GLY A 40 12.45 -2.70 -8.11
C GLY A 40 13.23 -1.95 -7.03
N ASP A 41 14.17 -1.11 -7.45
CA ASP A 41 14.92 -0.27 -6.52
C ASP A 41 14.04 0.86 -5.96
N VAL A 42 13.70 0.74 -4.68
CA VAL A 42 12.87 1.72 -3.97
C VAL A 42 13.56 3.07 -3.78
N THR A 43 14.89 3.11 -3.83
CA THR A 43 15.67 4.36 -3.63
C THR A 43 15.50 5.36 -4.76
N ARG A 44 14.94 4.94 -5.89
CA ARG A 44 14.55 5.84 -7.00
C ARG A 44 13.42 6.81 -6.66
N PHE A 45 12.75 6.59 -5.53
CA PHE A 45 11.72 7.48 -5.02
C PHE A 45 12.24 8.23 -3.80
N ASP A 46 12.23 9.55 -3.83
CA ASP A 46 12.66 10.38 -2.70
C ASP A 46 11.71 10.27 -1.50
N ASN A 47 10.44 10.00 -1.75
CA ASN A 47 9.42 9.92 -0.71
C ASN A 47 8.21 9.05 -1.13
N ALA A 48 7.41 8.67 -0.13
CA ALA A 48 6.24 7.81 -0.33
C ALA A 48 5.12 8.43 -1.21
N ARG A 49 5.11 9.76 -1.42
CA ARG A 49 4.14 10.39 -2.32
C ARG A 49 4.46 10.08 -3.78
N GLN A 50 5.74 9.99 -4.10
CA GLN A 50 6.19 9.67 -5.46
C GLN A 50 5.76 8.27 -5.87
N ILE A 51 5.79 7.27 -4.97
CA ILE A 51 5.34 5.91 -5.31
C ILE A 51 3.83 5.88 -5.62
N SER A 52 3.02 6.63 -4.87
CA SER A 52 1.58 6.74 -5.13
C SER A 52 1.29 7.45 -6.46
N SER A 53 2.10 8.45 -6.82
CA SER A 53 2.00 9.17 -8.09
C SER A 53 2.42 8.28 -9.26
N TRP A 54 3.56 7.60 -9.13
CA TRP A 54 4.06 6.64 -10.09
C TRP A 54 3.08 5.48 -10.33
N ALA A 55 2.44 4.99 -9.29
CA ALA A 55 1.40 3.98 -9.40
C ALA A 55 0.10 4.52 -10.03
N GLY A 56 0.00 5.81 -10.33
CA GLY A 56 -1.16 6.44 -10.93
C GLY A 56 -2.38 6.51 -10.01
N MET A 57 -2.16 6.57 -8.70
CA MET A 57 -3.21 6.62 -7.68
C MET A 57 -3.46 8.05 -7.15
N THR A 58 -2.85 9.06 -7.75
CA THR A 58 -3.11 10.46 -7.45
C THR A 58 -4.23 11.01 -8.34
N PRO A 59 -5.07 11.94 -7.82
CA PRO A 59 -6.10 12.59 -8.62
C PRO A 59 -5.48 13.40 -9.77
N ARG A 60 -6.16 13.43 -10.90
CA ARG A 60 -5.84 14.39 -11.96
C ARG A 60 -6.19 15.79 -11.47
N HIS A 61 -5.24 16.71 -11.60
CA HIS A 61 -5.50 18.12 -11.44
C HIS A 61 -5.92 18.68 -12.80
N ARG A 62 -7.11 19.27 -12.85
CA ARG A 62 -7.50 20.15 -13.95
C ARG A 62 -7.58 21.55 -13.35
N GLU A 63 -6.61 22.35 -13.65
CA GLU A 63 -6.61 23.77 -13.35
C GLU A 63 -7.24 24.50 -14.53
N SER A 64 -8.43 25.05 -14.33
CA SER A 64 -8.93 26.20 -15.07
C SER A 64 -8.92 27.38 -14.10
N ASP A 65 -8.62 28.56 -14.59
CA ASP A 65 -8.30 29.80 -13.81
C ASP A 65 -9.21 30.14 -12.62
N VAL A 66 -10.30 29.44 -12.38
CA VAL A 66 -11.28 29.78 -11.33
C VAL A 66 -11.66 28.62 -10.41
N LYS A 67 -11.45 27.35 -10.78
CA LYS A 67 -11.83 26.20 -9.93
C LYS A 67 -10.89 25.00 -10.13
N ALA A 68 -10.18 24.63 -9.08
CA ALA A 68 -9.42 23.37 -9.01
C ALA A 68 -10.39 22.20 -8.84
N HIS A 69 -10.69 21.46 -9.89
CA HIS A 69 -11.44 20.21 -9.80
C HIS A 69 -10.50 19.01 -9.66
N ARG A 70 -10.56 18.34 -8.51
CA ARG A 70 -9.89 17.04 -8.30
C ARG A 70 -10.72 15.96 -9.00
N GLY A 71 -10.24 15.49 -10.14
CA GLY A 71 -10.86 14.42 -10.92
C GLY A 71 -10.57 13.00 -10.38
N ALA A 72 -10.85 12.01 -11.21
CA ALA A 72 -10.47 10.62 -10.97
C ALA A 72 -8.95 10.47 -10.90
N ILE A 73 -8.47 9.35 -10.33
CA ILE A 73 -7.04 9.02 -10.34
C ILE A 73 -6.49 8.91 -11.75
N THR A 74 -5.21 9.21 -11.94
CA THR A 74 -4.58 9.25 -13.27
C THR A 74 -4.60 7.90 -13.97
N LYS A 75 -4.48 6.80 -13.21
CA LYS A 75 -4.33 5.42 -13.70
C LYS A 75 -3.10 5.21 -14.60
N GLN A 76 -2.20 6.17 -14.66
CA GLN A 76 -0.91 6.04 -15.33
C GLN A 76 0.03 5.18 -14.46
N GLY A 77 0.97 4.46 -15.09
CA GLY A 77 1.90 3.59 -14.37
C GLY A 77 1.39 2.15 -14.17
N PRO A 78 2.07 1.34 -13.34
CA PRO A 78 1.89 -0.10 -13.30
C PRO A 78 0.51 -0.52 -12.80
N ARG A 79 -0.22 -1.21 -13.66
CA ARG A 79 -1.58 -1.69 -13.36
C ARG A 79 -1.59 -2.71 -12.22
N LEU A 80 -0.58 -3.58 -12.18
CA LEU A 80 -0.49 -4.64 -11.16
C LEU A 80 -0.30 -4.08 -9.76
N VAL A 81 0.52 -3.04 -9.59
CA VAL A 81 0.71 -2.37 -8.30
C VAL A 81 -0.60 -1.75 -7.80
N ARG A 82 -1.34 -1.06 -8.68
CA ARG A 82 -2.66 -0.50 -8.30
C ARG A 82 -3.64 -1.58 -7.89
N TRP A 83 -3.72 -2.66 -8.69
CA TRP A 83 -4.60 -3.78 -8.40
C TRP A 83 -4.23 -4.43 -7.06
N ALA A 84 -2.96 -4.79 -6.85
CA ALA A 84 -2.50 -5.40 -5.60
C ALA A 84 -2.79 -4.52 -4.38
N ALA A 85 -2.55 -3.20 -4.48
CA ALA A 85 -2.80 -2.28 -3.38
C ALA A 85 -4.30 -2.18 -3.04
N VAL A 86 -5.18 -2.15 -4.03
CA VAL A 86 -6.64 -2.10 -3.83
C VAL A 86 -7.16 -3.43 -3.26
N GLU A 87 -6.68 -4.56 -3.77
CA GLU A 87 -7.08 -5.89 -3.28
C GLU A 87 -6.59 -6.14 -1.85
N ALA A 88 -5.36 -5.76 -1.54
CA ALA A 88 -4.84 -5.86 -0.18
C ALA A 88 -5.71 -5.08 0.82
N VAL A 89 -6.12 -3.86 0.49
CA VAL A 89 -7.03 -3.06 1.31
C VAL A 89 -8.41 -3.71 1.41
N SER A 90 -8.94 -4.27 0.35
CA SER A 90 -10.26 -4.91 0.36
C SER A 90 -10.33 -6.09 1.35
N ARG A 91 -9.20 -6.73 1.60
CA ARG A 91 -9.06 -7.81 2.59
C ARG A 91 -8.75 -7.33 4.00
N ASN A 92 -8.34 -6.09 4.15
CA ASN A 92 -7.74 -5.56 5.38
C ASN A 92 -8.26 -4.19 5.81
N HIS A 93 -9.43 -3.79 5.36
CA HIS A 93 -9.99 -2.48 5.69
C HIS A 93 -10.44 -2.33 7.16
N THR A 94 -10.22 -3.33 7.99
CA THR A 94 -10.61 -3.34 9.42
C THR A 94 -9.46 -3.05 10.37
N ILE A 95 -8.22 -2.90 9.88
CA ILE A 95 -7.02 -2.75 10.70
C ILE A 95 -6.39 -1.35 10.50
N GLU A 96 -5.99 -0.74 11.60
CA GLU A 96 -5.29 0.54 11.59
C GLU A 96 -3.87 0.43 10.98
N PRO A 97 -3.38 1.47 10.35
CA PRO A 97 -3.99 2.79 10.12
C PRO A 97 -4.84 2.89 8.83
N ILE A 98 -5.09 1.78 8.18
CA ILE A 98 -5.83 1.69 6.91
C ILE A 98 -7.32 1.88 7.14
N HIS A 99 -7.84 1.31 8.24
CA HIS A 99 -9.27 1.39 8.62
C HIS A 99 -9.76 2.83 8.76
N ASP A 100 -9.07 3.64 9.56
CA ASP A 100 -9.46 5.05 9.78
C ASP A 100 -9.57 5.82 8.45
N ILE A 101 -8.60 5.69 7.57
CA ILE A 101 -8.62 6.36 6.27
C ILE A 101 -9.75 5.84 5.39
N TYR A 102 -9.95 4.52 5.37
CA TYR A 102 -11.01 3.89 4.60
C TYR A 102 -12.38 4.40 5.02
N VAL A 103 -12.67 4.40 6.32
CA VAL A 103 -13.95 4.84 6.88
C VAL A 103 -14.15 6.33 6.71
N ARG A 104 -13.20 7.14 7.14
CA ARG A 104 -13.29 8.61 7.09
C ARG A 104 -13.50 9.15 5.69
N VAL A 105 -12.76 8.63 4.70
CA VAL A 105 -12.92 9.06 3.32
C VAL A 105 -14.15 8.43 2.68
N GLY A 106 -14.43 7.17 3.01
CA GLY A 106 -15.58 6.43 2.49
C GLY A 106 -16.91 7.06 2.88
N GLN A 107 -17.08 7.47 4.12
CA GLN A 107 -18.28 8.16 4.62
C GLN A 107 -18.51 9.52 3.93
N ARG A 108 -17.43 10.28 3.69
CA ARG A 108 -17.54 11.62 3.11
C ARG A 108 -17.62 11.64 1.59
N ARG A 109 -17.04 10.66 0.90
CA ARG A 109 -16.81 10.71 -0.55
C ARG A 109 -17.22 9.44 -1.30
N GLY A 110 -17.72 8.45 -0.58
CA GLY A 110 -18.10 7.14 -1.10
C GLY A 110 -17.02 6.07 -0.97
N VAL A 111 -17.46 4.83 -0.82
CA VAL A 111 -16.66 3.64 -0.51
C VAL A 111 -15.46 3.46 -1.46
N ASN A 112 -15.66 3.64 -2.76
CA ASN A 112 -14.58 3.47 -3.74
C ASN A 112 -13.46 4.51 -3.57
N LYS A 113 -13.79 5.74 -3.19
CA LYS A 113 -12.79 6.77 -2.88
C LYS A 113 -12.07 6.47 -1.57
N GLY A 114 -12.78 5.93 -0.58
CA GLY A 114 -12.21 5.42 0.67
C GLY A 114 -11.19 4.31 0.39
N ARG A 115 -11.55 3.34 -0.44
CA ARG A 115 -10.67 2.24 -0.84
C ARG A 115 -9.39 2.72 -1.51
N VAL A 116 -9.48 3.65 -2.45
CA VAL A 116 -8.31 4.25 -3.12
C VAL A 116 -7.43 5.04 -2.14
N ALA A 117 -8.03 5.80 -1.24
CA ALA A 117 -7.27 6.54 -0.22
C ALA A 117 -6.51 5.59 0.72
N ALA A 118 -7.14 4.52 1.16
CA ALA A 118 -6.54 3.48 1.98
C ALA A 118 -5.41 2.73 1.22
N ALA A 119 -5.62 2.42 -0.06
CA ALA A 119 -4.59 1.79 -0.90
C ALA A 119 -3.36 2.69 -1.10
N ARG A 120 -3.53 4.01 -1.16
CA ARG A 120 -2.40 4.95 -1.15
C ARG A 120 -1.64 4.93 0.19
N LYS A 121 -2.35 4.79 1.30
CA LYS A 121 -1.71 4.62 2.61
C LYS A 121 -0.94 3.31 2.68
N LEU A 122 -1.51 2.22 2.16
CA LEU A 122 -0.83 0.93 2.07
C LEU A 122 0.47 1.05 1.25
N LEU A 123 0.46 1.72 0.10
CA LEU A 123 1.68 1.96 -0.68
C LEU A 123 2.73 2.79 0.07
N THR A 124 2.29 3.69 0.96
CA THR A 124 3.22 4.40 1.86
C THR A 124 3.91 3.45 2.83
N LEU A 125 3.17 2.48 3.39
CA LEU A 125 3.74 1.45 4.26
C LEU A 125 4.70 0.53 3.49
N VAL A 126 4.31 0.12 2.29
CA VAL A 126 5.17 -0.68 1.39
C VAL A 126 6.47 0.07 1.09
N PHE A 127 6.41 1.36 0.77
CA PHE A 127 7.59 2.19 0.51
C PHE A 127 8.57 2.16 1.70
N TYR A 128 8.08 2.42 2.91
CA TYR A 128 8.93 2.40 4.10
C TYR A 128 9.41 0.99 4.43
N GLY A 129 8.57 -0.03 4.28
CA GLY A 129 8.94 -1.42 4.48
C GLY A 129 10.07 -1.88 3.54
N LEU A 130 10.06 -1.43 2.29
CA LEU A 130 11.13 -1.74 1.33
C LEU A 130 12.39 -0.91 1.55
N ARG A 131 12.25 0.37 1.92
CA ARG A 131 13.38 1.29 2.08
C ARG A 131 14.12 1.09 3.41
N ASP A 132 13.35 1.04 4.49
CA ASP A 132 13.88 1.03 5.86
C ASP A 132 13.93 -0.39 6.45
N LEU A 133 13.35 -1.37 5.76
CA LEU A 133 13.17 -2.75 6.24
C LEU A 133 12.40 -2.81 7.56
N GLU A 134 11.49 -1.86 7.77
CA GLU A 134 10.67 -1.73 8.95
C GLU A 134 9.25 -1.29 8.58
N VAL A 135 8.24 -1.93 9.16
CA VAL A 135 6.85 -1.53 9.00
C VAL A 135 6.44 -0.63 10.17
N ARG A 136 6.48 0.67 9.96
CA ARG A 136 6.30 1.72 10.98
C ARG A 136 4.92 1.82 11.63
N CYS A 137 3.98 1.00 11.24
CA CYS A 137 2.59 1.09 11.69
C CYS A 137 2.04 -0.26 12.17
N LEU A 138 2.89 -1.21 12.44
CA LEU A 138 2.48 -2.32 13.28
C LEU A 138 2.49 -1.77 14.70
N ASP A 139 1.31 -1.68 15.34
CA ASP A 139 1.25 -1.60 16.78
C ASP A 139 2.01 -2.83 17.30
N ILE A 140 3.24 -2.59 17.72
CA ILE A 140 3.91 -3.53 18.60
C ILE A 140 3.01 -3.50 19.82
N ALA A 141 2.22 -4.54 20.01
CA ALA A 141 1.46 -4.74 21.22
C ALA A 141 2.46 -4.54 22.37
N HIS A 142 2.37 -3.38 23.04
CA HIS A 142 3.13 -3.18 24.23
C HIS A 142 2.71 -4.31 25.17
N PRO A 143 3.65 -5.17 25.62
CA PRO A 143 3.31 -6.14 26.65
C PRO A 143 2.72 -5.33 27.80
N THR A 144 1.45 -5.57 28.06
CA THR A 144 0.77 -5.05 29.24
C THR A 144 1.63 -5.54 30.42
N THR A 145 2.40 -4.64 31.01
CA THR A 145 3.04 -4.88 32.28
C THR A 145 1.89 -4.97 33.26
N GLU A 146 1.37 -6.18 33.48
CA GLU A 146 0.59 -6.46 34.66
C GLU A 146 1.51 -6.21 35.86
N ALA A 147 1.29 -5.04 36.46
CA ALA A 147 1.85 -4.75 37.77
C ALA A 147 1.19 -5.69 38.78
N ALA A 148 1.99 -6.55 39.33
CA ALA A 148 1.68 -7.32 40.52
C ALA A 148 1.54 -6.37 41.72
#